data_2eb0a2993b789b8090f1f84129e1cfc0
#
_entry.id   2eb0a2993b789b8090f1f84129e1cfc0
#
_cell.length_a   1.000
_cell.length_b   1.000
_cell.length_c   1.000
_cell.angle_alpha   90.00
_cell.angle_beta   90.00
_cell.angle_gamma   90.00
#
_symmetry.space_group_name_H-M   'P 1'
#
loop_
_entity.id
_entity.type
_entity.pdbx_description
1 polymer ?
#
loop_
_entity_poly.entity_id
_entity_poly.type
_entity_poly.pdbx_seq_one_letter_code
_entity_poly.pdbx_strand_id
1 'polypeptide(L)'
;FVIKGFIDDNITALNDFMNYPPIIDTITDYIPCKEDVFICSIGGEFRKWGMSKIINRGGEFISLIHKTARIGSNVIMGKGNMVGAFTTIAADARIGDYNFIQSYTIIGHDVVIGDWNRIDSQVMCVGGITIGNHNMIHTSAVLNHNVIVGNDAHIGACSFVTRNVDTGTTVFGNPARRLM
;
A
#
# COMPACT_ATOMS: atom_id res chain seq x y z
N PHE A 1 -0.11 -3.35 22.08
CA PHE A 1 1.24 -3.59 21.51
C PHE A 1 2.27 -2.68 22.18
N VAL A 2 3.48 -3.17 22.34
CA VAL A 2 4.64 -2.37 22.75
C VAL A 2 5.59 -2.31 21.55
N ILE A 3 6.04 -1.12 21.21
CA ILE A 3 7.02 -0.95 20.13
C ILE A 3 8.39 -1.44 20.66
N LYS A 4 8.90 -2.52 20.08
CA LYS A 4 10.18 -3.11 20.43
C LYS A 4 11.36 -2.32 19.85
N GLY A 5 11.22 -1.84 18.65
CA GLY A 5 12.22 -1.07 17.91
C GLY A 5 11.99 -1.10 16.42
N PHE A 6 12.96 -0.59 15.67
CA PHE A 6 13.01 -0.69 14.22
C PHE A 6 14.01 -1.76 13.79
N ILE A 7 13.82 -2.32 12.62
CA ILE A 7 14.82 -3.11 11.92
C ILE A 7 15.14 -2.41 10.60
N ASP A 8 16.41 -2.15 10.34
CA ASP A 8 16.89 -1.44 9.15
C ASP A 8 18.32 -1.86 8.84
N ASP A 9 18.65 -2.14 7.58
CA ASP A 9 20.02 -2.52 7.20
C ASP A 9 21.00 -1.33 7.33
N ASN A 10 20.48 -0.09 7.37
CA ASN A 10 21.26 1.07 7.79
C ASN A 10 21.07 1.33 9.31
N ILE A 11 21.90 0.71 10.13
CA ILE A 11 21.83 0.80 11.60
C ILE A 11 22.02 2.23 12.14
N THR A 12 22.51 3.15 11.33
CA THR A 12 22.71 4.57 11.70
C THR A 12 21.59 5.49 11.22
N ALA A 13 20.56 4.95 10.56
CA ALA A 13 19.49 5.75 9.94
C ALA A 13 18.76 6.70 10.90
N LEU A 14 18.75 6.39 12.19
CA LEU A 14 18.07 7.20 13.22
C LEU A 14 19.02 8.03 14.10
N ASN A 15 20.34 8.05 13.85
CA ASN A 15 21.31 8.74 14.72
C ASN A 15 21.02 10.24 14.90
N ASP A 16 20.50 10.89 13.87
CA ASP A 16 20.20 12.33 13.90
C ASP A 16 18.74 12.63 14.33
N PHE A 17 17.98 11.59 14.71
CA PHE A 17 16.58 11.73 15.10
C PHE A 17 16.39 11.41 16.57
N MET A 18 15.75 12.34 17.31
CA MET A 18 15.45 12.17 18.73
C MET A 18 14.05 11.56 18.92
N ASN A 19 13.89 10.86 20.05
CA ASN A 19 12.59 10.33 20.50
C ASN A 19 11.97 9.21 19.65
N TYR A 20 12.79 8.50 18.86
CA TYR A 20 12.38 7.28 18.18
C TYR A 20 12.85 6.03 18.93
N PRO A 21 12.13 4.91 18.87
CA PRO A 21 12.66 3.62 19.28
C PRO A 21 13.96 3.31 18.55
N PRO A 22 14.89 2.54 19.16
CA PRO A 22 16.17 2.21 18.53
C PRO A 22 16.00 1.29 17.32
N ILE A 23 16.98 1.32 16.42
CA ILE A 23 17.17 0.21 15.47
C ILE A 23 17.80 -0.93 16.27
N ILE A 24 17.12 -2.06 16.34
CA ILE A 24 17.50 -3.22 17.17
C ILE A 24 18.25 -4.28 16.37
N ASP A 25 18.12 -4.29 15.05
CA ASP A 25 18.80 -5.25 14.17
C ASP A 25 18.64 -4.83 12.69
N THR A 26 19.29 -5.59 11.80
CA THR A 26 19.12 -5.45 10.35
C THR A 26 17.90 -6.25 9.84
N ILE A 27 17.33 -5.86 8.70
CA ILE A 27 16.30 -6.64 8.01
C ILE A 27 16.87 -8.00 7.59
N THR A 28 18.17 -7.99 7.26
CA THR A 28 18.86 -9.18 6.76
C THR A 28 19.06 -10.24 7.86
N ASP A 29 19.32 -9.84 9.09
CA ASP A 29 19.74 -10.77 10.15
C ASP A 29 18.65 -11.04 11.20
N TYR A 30 17.68 -10.13 11.36
CA TYR A 30 16.65 -10.26 12.38
C TYR A 30 15.88 -11.59 12.28
N ILE A 31 15.82 -12.31 13.38
CA ILE A 31 15.06 -13.56 13.53
C ILE A 31 13.79 -13.26 14.33
N PRO A 32 12.60 -13.32 13.69
CA PRO A 32 11.33 -13.09 14.39
C PRO A 32 11.10 -14.07 15.55
N CYS A 33 10.70 -13.53 16.71
CA CYS A 33 10.17 -14.33 17.80
C CYS A 33 8.66 -14.54 17.62
N LYS A 34 8.10 -15.53 18.30
CA LYS A 34 6.67 -15.91 18.18
C LYS A 34 5.70 -14.75 18.50
N GLU A 35 6.09 -13.86 19.39
CA GLU A 35 5.30 -12.72 19.83
C GLU A 35 5.51 -11.46 18.98
N ASP A 36 6.46 -11.48 18.05
CA ASP A 36 6.75 -10.33 17.20
C ASP A 36 5.70 -10.20 16.11
N VAL A 37 5.20 -8.97 15.95
CA VAL A 37 4.41 -8.56 14.81
C VAL A 37 5.06 -7.33 14.15
N PHE A 38 4.96 -7.26 12.84
CA PHE A 38 5.66 -6.25 12.05
C PHE A 38 4.70 -5.30 11.36
N ILE A 39 5.18 -4.08 11.18
CA ILE A 39 4.57 -3.06 10.33
C ILE A 39 5.66 -2.61 9.37
N CYS A 40 5.35 -2.51 8.08
CA CYS A 40 6.30 -2.06 7.08
C CYS A 40 6.03 -0.61 6.70
N SER A 41 6.96 0.28 7.04
CA SER A 41 6.95 1.69 6.63
C SER A 41 7.78 1.98 5.37
N ILE A 42 8.48 0.98 4.83
CA ILE A 42 9.26 1.11 3.61
C ILE A 42 8.30 1.38 2.43
N GLY A 43 8.59 2.43 1.67
CA GLY A 43 7.91 2.72 0.41
C GLY A 43 8.65 2.15 -0.79
N GLY A 44 8.01 2.19 -1.98
CA GLY A 44 8.62 1.82 -3.24
C GLY A 44 8.99 0.35 -3.41
N GLU A 45 9.94 0.09 -4.28
CA GLU A 45 10.31 -1.26 -4.72
C GLU A 45 10.94 -2.13 -3.62
N PHE A 46 11.63 -1.51 -2.68
CA PHE A 46 12.27 -2.21 -1.56
C PHE A 46 11.27 -2.79 -0.54
N ARG A 47 10.01 -2.34 -0.53
CA ARG A 47 8.98 -2.81 0.39
C ARG A 47 8.81 -4.33 0.32
N LYS A 48 8.58 -4.86 -0.87
CA LYS A 48 8.36 -6.30 -1.07
C LYS A 48 9.60 -7.11 -0.69
N TRP A 49 10.78 -6.63 -1.06
CA TRP A 49 12.05 -7.27 -0.70
C TRP A 49 12.22 -7.38 0.83
N GLY A 50 12.08 -6.27 1.56
CA GLY A 50 12.25 -6.26 3.00
C GLY A 50 11.22 -7.11 3.73
N MET A 51 9.94 -6.97 3.36
CA MET A 51 8.87 -7.78 3.95
C MET A 51 9.06 -9.27 3.69
N SER A 52 9.43 -9.66 2.46
CA SER A 52 9.63 -11.07 2.12
C SER A 52 10.74 -11.73 2.95
N LYS A 53 11.81 -11.01 3.28
CA LYS A 53 12.86 -11.53 4.15
C LYS A 53 12.34 -11.91 5.53
N ILE A 54 11.52 -11.06 6.12
CA ILE A 54 10.92 -11.29 7.44
C ILE A 54 9.84 -12.39 7.37
N ILE A 55 8.98 -12.37 6.37
CA ILE A 55 7.94 -13.39 6.14
C ILE A 55 8.56 -14.77 5.98
N ASN A 56 9.63 -14.91 5.20
CA ASN A 56 10.31 -16.19 4.97
C ASN A 56 10.95 -16.77 6.24
N ARG A 57 11.16 -15.94 7.26
CA ARG A 57 11.63 -16.37 8.60
C ARG A 57 10.49 -16.54 9.61
N GLY A 58 9.23 -16.53 9.16
CA GLY A 58 8.07 -16.73 10.00
C GLY A 58 7.53 -15.47 10.66
N GLY A 59 8.02 -14.27 10.29
CA GLY A 59 7.47 -13.01 10.79
C GLY A 59 6.09 -12.70 10.21
N GLU A 60 5.22 -12.14 11.03
CA GLU A 60 3.86 -11.80 10.67
C GLU A 60 3.68 -10.27 10.58
N PHE A 61 3.17 -9.80 9.43
CA PHE A 61 2.83 -8.39 9.25
C PHE A 61 1.36 -8.15 9.55
N ILE A 62 1.10 -7.20 10.44
CA ILE A 62 -0.25 -6.72 10.73
C ILE A 62 -0.57 -5.48 9.90
N SER A 63 -1.86 -5.22 9.68
CA SER A 63 -2.29 -3.98 9.03
C SER A 63 -2.28 -2.82 10.02
N LEU A 64 -1.73 -1.67 9.57
CA LEU A 64 -1.76 -0.41 10.31
C LEU A 64 -2.70 0.57 9.62
N ILE A 65 -3.78 0.92 10.30
CA ILE A 65 -4.76 1.89 9.83
C ILE A 65 -4.64 3.16 10.67
N HIS A 66 -4.37 4.30 10.02
CA HIS A 66 -4.26 5.57 10.73
C HIS A 66 -5.60 5.92 11.39
N LYS A 67 -5.55 6.45 12.63
CA LYS A 67 -6.74 6.76 13.44
C LYS A 67 -7.75 7.72 12.80
N THR A 68 -7.33 8.52 11.82
CA THR A 68 -8.21 9.43 11.07
C THR A 68 -8.75 8.83 9.77
N ALA A 69 -8.36 7.60 9.43
CA ALA A 69 -8.93 6.91 8.28
C ALA A 69 -10.38 6.50 8.59
N ARG A 70 -11.24 6.56 7.58
CA ARG A 70 -12.64 6.16 7.65
C ARG A 70 -12.83 4.85 6.89
N ILE A 71 -13.30 3.85 7.60
CA ILE A 71 -13.58 2.52 7.03
C ILE A 71 -15.10 2.31 7.05
N GLY A 72 -15.67 2.10 5.87
CA GLY A 72 -17.09 1.88 5.67
C GLY A 72 -17.56 0.51 6.13
N SER A 73 -18.88 0.28 6.04
CA SER A 73 -19.50 -0.99 6.42
C SER A 73 -19.05 -2.11 5.47
N ASN A 74 -18.95 -3.34 6.00
CA ASN A 74 -18.64 -4.56 5.25
C ASN A 74 -17.29 -4.54 4.50
N VAL A 75 -16.37 -3.64 4.82
CA VAL A 75 -15.03 -3.65 4.26
C VAL A 75 -14.30 -4.90 4.74
N ILE A 76 -13.72 -5.64 3.80
CA ILE A 76 -12.84 -6.78 4.07
C ILE A 76 -11.43 -6.38 3.68
N MET A 77 -10.49 -6.54 4.61
CA MET A 77 -9.09 -6.18 4.39
C MET A 77 -8.19 -7.31 4.89
N GLY A 78 -7.21 -7.66 4.07
CA GLY A 78 -6.17 -8.62 4.41
C GLY A 78 -5.13 -8.06 5.39
N LYS A 79 -4.00 -8.73 5.48
CA LYS A 79 -2.92 -8.44 6.41
C LYS A 79 -1.83 -7.56 5.80
N GLY A 80 -1.00 -6.96 6.66
CA GLY A 80 0.19 -6.21 6.25
C GLY A 80 -0.10 -4.93 5.47
N ASN A 81 -1.34 -4.45 5.45
CA ASN A 81 -1.72 -3.21 4.77
C ASN A 81 -1.32 -1.99 5.60
N MET A 82 -0.91 -0.93 4.92
CA MET A 82 -0.81 0.40 5.52
C MET A 82 -1.87 1.33 4.94
N VAL A 83 -2.66 1.95 5.80
CA VAL A 83 -3.69 2.93 5.41
C VAL A 83 -3.37 4.27 6.07
N GLY A 84 -3.04 5.25 5.24
CA GLY A 84 -2.59 6.58 5.65
C GLY A 84 -3.70 7.46 6.23
N ALA A 85 -3.29 8.62 6.75
CA ALA A 85 -4.18 9.57 7.38
C ALA A 85 -5.25 10.11 6.41
N PHE A 86 -6.47 10.33 6.91
CA PHE A 86 -7.59 10.91 6.17
C PHE A 86 -7.99 10.13 4.91
N THR A 87 -7.58 8.87 4.81
CA THR A 87 -8.03 7.95 3.77
C THR A 87 -9.47 7.54 4.05
N THR A 88 -10.29 7.46 3.01
CA THR A 88 -11.65 6.93 3.10
C THR A 88 -11.74 5.65 2.28
N ILE A 89 -12.18 4.57 2.91
CA ILE A 89 -12.51 3.30 2.25
C ILE A 89 -14.01 3.11 2.43
N ALA A 90 -14.75 3.18 1.33
CA ALA A 90 -16.21 3.13 1.36
C ALA A 90 -16.74 1.70 1.55
N ALA A 91 -18.06 1.58 1.68
CA ALA A 91 -18.71 0.31 1.96
C ALA A 91 -18.43 -0.77 0.90
N ASP A 92 -18.43 -2.03 1.35
CA ASP A 92 -18.31 -3.24 0.54
C ASP A 92 -16.98 -3.37 -0.25
N ALA A 93 -15.98 -2.51 0.03
CA ALA A 93 -14.65 -2.63 -0.58
C ALA A 93 -13.92 -3.88 -0.07
N ARG A 94 -13.16 -4.52 -0.95
CA ARG A 94 -12.35 -5.70 -0.67
C ARG A 94 -10.90 -5.41 -0.99
N ILE A 95 -10.03 -5.52 -0.02
CA ILE A 95 -8.61 -5.18 -0.12
C ILE A 95 -7.81 -6.41 0.29
N GLY A 96 -6.91 -6.85 -0.58
CA GLY A 96 -6.02 -7.97 -0.32
C GLY A 96 -4.92 -7.66 0.68
N ASP A 97 -3.81 -8.35 0.57
CA ASP A 97 -2.68 -8.29 1.49
C ASP A 97 -1.62 -7.28 1.05
N TYR A 98 -0.89 -6.74 2.01
CA TYR A 98 0.36 -6.00 1.82
C TYR A 98 0.28 -4.73 0.96
N ASN A 99 -0.89 -4.12 0.83
CA ASN A 99 -1.05 -2.87 0.10
C ASN A 99 -0.53 -1.67 0.91
N PHE A 100 -0.06 -0.66 0.20
CA PHE A 100 0.37 0.62 0.77
C PHE A 100 -0.53 1.74 0.23
N ILE A 101 -1.55 2.11 1.00
CA ILE A 101 -2.54 3.13 0.65
C ILE A 101 -2.18 4.40 1.43
N GLN A 102 -1.72 5.43 0.73
CA GLN A 102 -1.24 6.66 1.35
C GLN A 102 -2.39 7.62 1.71
N SER A 103 -2.02 8.71 2.37
CA SER A 103 -2.95 9.67 2.97
C SER A 103 -3.85 10.37 1.95
N TYR A 104 -5.05 10.75 2.38
CA TYR A 104 -6.07 11.45 1.59
C TYR A 104 -6.59 10.68 0.37
N THR A 105 -6.34 9.39 0.30
CA THR A 105 -6.83 8.52 -0.76
C THR A 105 -8.30 8.17 -0.53
N ILE A 106 -9.08 8.07 -1.61
CA ILE A 106 -10.48 7.66 -1.58
C ILE A 106 -10.62 6.34 -2.34
N ILE A 107 -11.01 5.30 -1.63
CA ILE A 107 -11.42 4.01 -2.21
C ILE A 107 -12.95 3.96 -2.15
N GLY A 108 -13.58 4.00 -3.32
CA GLY A 108 -15.04 4.01 -3.48
C GLY A 108 -15.70 2.70 -3.05
N HIS A 109 -17.03 2.67 -3.09
CA HIS A 109 -17.80 1.47 -2.76
C HIS A 109 -17.60 0.35 -3.79
N ASP A 110 -17.70 -0.90 -3.37
CA ASP A 110 -17.55 -2.08 -4.25
C ASP A 110 -16.20 -2.16 -5.00
N VAL A 111 -15.18 -1.46 -4.52
CA VAL A 111 -13.84 -1.53 -5.10
C VAL A 111 -13.14 -2.79 -4.62
N VAL A 112 -12.53 -3.52 -5.56
CA VAL A 112 -11.73 -4.71 -5.28
C VAL A 112 -10.26 -4.39 -5.59
N ILE A 113 -9.39 -4.59 -4.61
CA ILE A 113 -7.95 -4.37 -4.70
C ILE A 113 -7.25 -5.68 -4.33
N GLY A 114 -6.39 -6.18 -5.21
CA GLY A 114 -5.54 -7.34 -4.95
C GLY A 114 -4.41 -7.05 -3.96
N ASP A 115 -3.29 -7.71 -4.14
CA ASP A 115 -2.17 -7.70 -3.21
C ASP A 115 -1.02 -6.79 -3.70
N TRP A 116 -0.21 -6.31 -2.74
CA TRP A 116 1.04 -5.62 -3.01
C TRP A 116 0.93 -4.34 -3.86
N ASN A 117 -0.22 -3.71 -3.88
CA ASN A 117 -0.37 -2.45 -4.61
C ASN A 117 0.18 -1.29 -3.79
N ARG A 118 0.75 -0.32 -4.49
CA ARG A 118 1.07 1.01 -3.98
C ARG A 118 0.08 2.01 -4.57
N ILE A 119 -0.68 2.64 -3.70
CA ILE A 119 -1.66 3.68 -4.02
C ILE A 119 -1.21 4.94 -3.31
N ASP A 120 -0.64 5.88 -4.05
CA ASP A 120 -0.06 7.10 -3.50
C ASP A 120 -1.15 8.08 -3.03
N SER A 121 -0.70 9.15 -2.40
CA SER A 121 -1.59 10.14 -1.77
C SER A 121 -2.57 10.77 -2.76
N GLN A 122 -3.78 11.08 -2.29
CA GLN A 122 -4.82 11.76 -3.06
C GLN A 122 -5.33 11.00 -4.28
N VAL A 123 -5.06 9.72 -4.40
CA VAL A 123 -5.66 8.89 -5.44
C VAL A 123 -7.16 8.75 -5.17
N MET A 124 -7.97 8.83 -6.23
CA MET A 124 -9.41 8.60 -6.18
C MET A 124 -9.78 7.37 -7.02
N CYS A 125 -10.17 6.31 -6.36
CA CYS A 125 -10.83 5.16 -6.98
C CYS A 125 -12.34 5.33 -6.82
N VAL A 126 -13.05 5.62 -7.91
CA VAL A 126 -14.51 5.72 -7.89
C VAL A 126 -15.13 4.32 -7.71
N GLY A 127 -16.43 4.18 -7.54
CA GLY A 127 -17.05 2.88 -7.23
C GLY A 127 -16.90 1.80 -8.30
N GLY A 128 -16.90 0.52 -7.88
CA GLY A 128 -16.92 -0.66 -8.76
C GLY A 128 -15.62 -0.98 -9.50
N ILE A 129 -14.49 -0.38 -9.11
CA ILE A 129 -13.19 -0.60 -9.74
C ILE A 129 -12.59 -1.94 -9.28
N THR A 130 -11.92 -2.62 -10.20
CA THR A 130 -11.08 -3.78 -9.87
C THR A 130 -9.62 -3.45 -10.16
N ILE A 131 -8.75 -3.62 -9.17
CA ILE A 131 -7.31 -3.43 -9.26
C ILE A 131 -6.64 -4.77 -8.94
N GLY A 132 -5.83 -5.28 -9.87
CA GLY A 132 -5.06 -6.50 -9.68
C GLY A 132 -3.94 -6.36 -8.66
N ASN A 133 -2.84 -7.03 -8.87
CA ASN A 133 -1.71 -7.08 -7.94
C ASN A 133 -0.52 -6.26 -8.44
N HIS A 134 0.33 -5.83 -7.52
CA HIS A 134 1.62 -5.19 -7.80
C HIS A 134 1.54 -3.88 -8.60
N ASN A 135 0.41 -3.19 -8.58
CA ASN A 135 0.25 -1.95 -9.31
C ASN A 135 0.86 -0.76 -8.56
N MET A 136 1.31 0.24 -9.31
CA MET A 136 1.70 1.56 -8.80
C MET A 136 0.74 2.61 -9.33
N ILE A 137 -0.04 3.21 -8.45
CA ILE A 137 -0.98 4.28 -8.77
C ILE A 137 -0.48 5.55 -8.12
N HIS A 138 0.05 6.45 -8.94
CA HIS A 138 0.73 7.64 -8.43
C HIS A 138 -0.22 8.75 -8.02
N THR A 139 0.33 9.68 -7.25
CA THR A 139 -0.36 10.79 -6.57
C THR A 139 -1.40 11.48 -7.45
N SER A 140 -2.58 11.74 -6.89
CA SER A 140 -3.68 12.47 -7.52
C SER A 140 -4.24 11.84 -8.81
N ALA A 141 -3.97 10.56 -9.06
CA ALA A 141 -4.63 9.85 -10.15
C ALA A 141 -6.10 9.60 -9.81
N VAL A 142 -6.96 9.67 -10.82
CA VAL A 142 -8.39 9.39 -10.71
C VAL A 142 -8.74 8.23 -11.62
N LEU A 143 -9.31 7.18 -11.06
CA LEU A 143 -9.81 6.01 -11.79
C LEU A 143 -11.34 6.12 -11.85
N ASN A 144 -11.89 6.12 -13.06
CA ASN A 144 -13.33 6.24 -13.27
C ASN A 144 -14.06 4.94 -12.94
N HIS A 145 -15.39 5.01 -12.81
CA HIS A 145 -16.25 3.86 -12.48
C HIS A 145 -15.97 2.63 -13.32
N ASN A 146 -15.99 1.45 -12.67
CA ASN A 146 -15.90 0.14 -13.28
C ASN A 146 -14.64 -0.11 -14.14
N VAL A 147 -13.60 0.71 -13.98
CA VAL A 147 -12.32 0.47 -14.63
C VAL A 147 -11.67 -0.79 -14.02
N ILE A 148 -11.09 -1.60 -14.89
CA ILE A 148 -10.28 -2.75 -14.50
C ILE A 148 -8.81 -2.41 -14.75
N VAL A 149 -7.99 -2.52 -13.71
CA VAL A 149 -6.54 -2.42 -13.80
C VAL A 149 -5.95 -3.81 -13.60
N GLY A 150 -5.18 -4.28 -14.57
CA GLY A 150 -4.51 -5.58 -14.51
C GLY A 150 -3.45 -5.64 -13.41
N ASN A 151 -2.50 -6.54 -13.54
CA ASN A 151 -1.36 -6.63 -12.61
C ASN A 151 -0.17 -5.82 -13.14
N ASP A 152 0.76 -5.45 -12.26
CA ASP A 152 2.03 -4.82 -12.62
C ASP A 152 1.87 -3.57 -13.50
N ALA A 153 0.75 -2.85 -13.37
CA ALA A 153 0.47 -1.64 -14.12
C ALA A 153 0.95 -0.40 -13.38
N HIS A 154 1.34 0.63 -14.14
CA HIS A 154 1.73 1.93 -13.60
C HIS A 154 0.76 3.01 -14.09
N ILE A 155 0.14 3.73 -13.16
CA ILE A 155 -0.72 4.85 -13.46
C ILE A 155 -0.01 6.13 -13.02
N GLY A 156 0.36 6.98 -13.97
CA GLY A 156 1.11 8.21 -13.71
C GLY A 156 0.32 9.21 -12.86
N ALA A 157 1.03 10.11 -12.20
CA ALA A 157 0.44 11.13 -11.35
C ALA A 157 -0.52 12.04 -12.13
N CYS A 158 -1.59 12.51 -11.47
CA CYS A 158 -2.62 13.38 -12.05
C CYS A 158 -3.32 12.81 -13.30
N SER A 159 -3.27 11.50 -13.50
CA SER A 159 -3.92 10.85 -14.64
C SER A 159 -5.41 10.64 -14.40
N PHE A 160 -6.22 10.80 -15.46
CA PHE A 160 -7.63 10.41 -15.43
C PHE A 160 -7.86 9.16 -16.28
N VAL A 161 -8.02 8.03 -15.60
CA VAL A 161 -8.18 6.71 -16.22
C VAL A 161 -9.65 6.44 -16.50
N THR A 162 -10.00 6.40 -17.79
CA THR A 162 -11.39 6.20 -18.27
C THR A 162 -11.61 4.88 -18.98
N ARG A 163 -10.57 4.07 -19.14
CA ARG A 163 -10.59 2.76 -19.80
C ARG A 163 -9.77 1.76 -18.99
N ASN A 164 -10.01 0.48 -19.21
CA ASN A 164 -9.23 -0.58 -18.60
C ASN A 164 -7.74 -0.44 -18.93
N VAL A 165 -6.92 -0.85 -17.98
CA VAL A 165 -5.46 -0.81 -18.07
C VAL A 165 -4.95 -2.26 -18.07
N ASP A 166 -4.29 -2.65 -19.14
CA ASP A 166 -3.78 -4.01 -19.28
C ASP A 166 -2.60 -4.27 -18.32
N THR A 167 -2.39 -5.54 -18.01
CA THR A 167 -1.24 -6.02 -17.21
C THR A 167 0.08 -5.51 -17.81
N GLY A 168 1.00 -5.06 -16.94
CA GLY A 168 2.32 -4.57 -17.32
C GLY A 168 2.32 -3.25 -18.11
N THR A 169 1.22 -2.52 -18.08
CA THR A 169 1.07 -1.29 -18.90
C THR A 169 1.27 -0.04 -18.07
N THR A 170 2.00 0.92 -18.62
CA THR A 170 2.08 2.29 -18.08
C THR A 170 1.10 3.20 -18.83
N VAL A 171 0.25 3.90 -18.06
CA VAL A 171 -0.66 4.92 -18.60
C VAL A 171 -0.43 6.26 -17.91
N PHE A 172 -0.60 7.35 -18.67
CA PHE A 172 -0.41 8.71 -18.16
C PHE A 172 -1.30 9.73 -18.88
N GLY A 173 -1.67 10.80 -18.19
CA GLY A 173 -2.33 11.98 -18.75
C GLY A 173 -3.84 12.07 -18.46
N ASN A 174 -4.46 13.12 -18.95
CA ASN A 174 -5.90 13.40 -18.84
C ASN A 174 -6.51 13.70 -20.21
N PRO A 175 -7.26 12.76 -20.80
CA PRO A 175 -7.47 11.38 -20.37
C PRO A 175 -6.20 10.52 -20.49
N ALA A 176 -6.06 9.53 -19.61
CA ALA A 176 -4.89 8.66 -19.59
C ALA A 176 -4.74 7.85 -20.88
N ARG A 177 -3.52 7.75 -21.37
CA ARG A 177 -3.12 6.97 -22.57
C ARG A 177 -1.90 6.12 -22.23
N ARG A 178 -1.79 5.00 -22.90
CA ARG A 178 -0.62 4.12 -22.79
C ARG A 178 0.63 4.87 -23.24
N LEU A 179 1.67 4.81 -22.42
CA LEU A 179 3.02 5.19 -22.84
C LEU A 179 3.61 4.07 -23.71
N MET A 180 4.16 4.45 -24.85
CA MET A 180 4.84 3.51 -25.75
C MET A 180 6.23 3.17 -25.23
#